data_54d0c6d9b8e94fa86a45019ba10aab9b
#
_entry.id   54d0c6d9b8e94fa86a45019ba10aab9b
#
_cell.length_a   1.000
_cell.length_b   1.000
_cell.length_c   1.000
_cell.angle_alpha   90.00
_cell.angle_beta   90.00
_cell.angle_gamma   90.00
#
_symmetry.space_group_name_H-M   'P 1'
#
loop_
_entity.id
_entity.type
_entity.pdbx_description
1 polymer ?
#
loop_
_entity_poly.entity_id
_entity_poly.type
_entity_poly.pdbx_seq_one_letter_code
_entity_poly.pdbx_strand_id
1 'polypeptide(L)'
;MSIESLEKLPQKKSVAVFYPLFSGGGAEAVCMWILEALKETYDLTLFTIFDVDFDKLNSMYGTQLSQEMVKIRVIFPTVTETLLRFLFANNRNSAILAMHLLLRHLKTHNQEYDLLLSAYNAVDFGRIGIQYVHWINVIPHDGLYSKISNSSLDNIKLNISITNSFVVSKVLKDRYAIDAKVVYPPVLLKDQNISWEQKENAFICSGRLTAAKAPHKAIEILKKVRQKGFDVKLYITGGGGGVYGWKYKRTLTKMANENSEWTKLYENLPYKDYVNILAKCRYGIHYKLEPFGISIAEMMKSGAIPIVRSKRGQSAAGQVEILGEENQELFFDNQDEAVEKITNILQNSEIQEKLQASLLKRKDIFSTDRFMTGIRQVVKNYFEQYDASVIN
;
A
#
# COMPACT_ATOMS: atom_id res chain seq x y z
N MET A 1 -10.03 52.88 26.42
CA MET A 1 -9.59 52.11 25.24
C MET A 1 -9.18 50.73 25.75
N SER A 2 -10.09 49.77 25.67
CA SER A 2 -9.87 48.37 26.09
C SER A 2 -9.02 47.68 25.00
N ILE A 3 -7.86 47.17 25.39
CA ILE A 3 -7.04 46.31 24.59
C ILE A 3 -7.80 44.98 24.49
N GLU A 4 -8.42 44.72 23.35
CA GLU A 4 -8.97 43.40 23.02
C GLU A 4 -7.86 42.37 23.17
N SER A 5 -8.05 41.45 24.10
CA SER A 5 -7.25 40.25 24.24
C SER A 5 -7.40 39.45 22.96
N LEU A 6 -6.38 39.49 22.09
CA LEU A 6 -6.21 38.52 21.02
C LEU A 6 -6.17 37.14 21.67
N GLU A 7 -7.30 36.43 21.66
CA GLU A 7 -7.32 35.01 22.00
C GLU A 7 -6.31 34.31 21.08
N LYS A 8 -5.16 33.90 21.66
CA LYS A 8 -4.20 33.04 20.98
C LYS A 8 -4.96 31.79 20.57
N LEU A 9 -5.14 31.58 19.26
CA LEU A 9 -5.61 30.30 18.72
C LEU A 9 -4.81 29.16 19.38
N PRO A 10 -5.47 28.12 19.87
CA PRO A 10 -4.78 27.00 20.52
C PRO A 10 -3.70 26.47 19.58
N GLN A 11 -2.48 26.41 20.09
CA GLN A 11 -1.33 25.92 19.34
C GLN A 11 -1.60 24.48 18.90
N LYS A 12 -1.49 24.18 17.58
CA LYS A 12 -1.64 22.83 17.07
C LYS A 12 -0.62 21.91 17.71
N LYS A 13 -1.03 20.70 18.07
CA LYS A 13 -0.09 19.66 18.54
C LYS A 13 0.81 19.19 17.40
N SER A 14 2.05 18.90 17.73
CA SER A 14 3.11 18.52 16.80
C SER A 14 3.16 17.00 16.62
N VAL A 15 3.18 16.53 15.36
CA VAL A 15 3.23 15.11 15.00
C VAL A 15 4.41 14.84 14.08
N ALA A 16 5.34 13.98 14.52
CA ALA A 16 6.40 13.48 13.65
C ALA A 16 5.98 12.18 12.96
N VAL A 17 6.01 12.16 11.62
CA VAL A 17 5.69 10.99 10.81
C VAL A 17 6.98 10.39 10.26
N PHE A 18 7.21 9.11 10.51
CA PHE A 18 8.36 8.35 10.02
C PHE A 18 7.99 7.58 8.75
N TYR A 19 8.63 7.91 7.64
CA TYR A 19 8.57 7.14 6.40
C TYR A 19 9.90 7.21 5.65
N PRO A 20 10.71 6.12 5.60
CA PRO A 20 12.12 6.23 5.25
C PRO A 20 12.39 6.53 3.77
N LEU A 21 11.64 5.95 2.83
CA LEU A 21 12.00 6.06 1.42
C LEU A 21 10.78 5.97 0.49
N PHE A 22 10.59 7.01 -0.33
CA PHE A 22 9.59 7.06 -1.38
C PHE A 22 10.15 6.41 -2.66
N SER A 23 9.62 5.25 -3.04
CA SER A 23 10.03 4.43 -4.18
C SER A 23 8.87 3.84 -4.98
N GLY A 24 7.66 4.31 -4.70
CA GLY A 24 6.40 3.84 -5.28
C GLY A 24 5.81 2.63 -4.55
N GLY A 25 4.50 2.61 -4.42
CA GLY A 25 3.74 1.48 -3.90
C GLY A 25 2.73 1.80 -2.81
N GLY A 26 2.04 0.76 -2.34
CA GLY A 26 0.90 0.93 -1.43
C GLY A 26 1.24 1.51 -0.05
N ALA A 27 2.43 1.21 0.50
CA ALA A 27 2.85 1.78 1.77
C ALA A 27 3.10 3.30 1.67
N GLU A 28 3.57 3.76 0.52
CA GLU A 28 3.76 5.18 0.22
C GLU A 28 2.41 5.91 0.11
N ALA A 29 1.44 5.31 -0.58
CA ALA A 29 0.07 5.83 -0.61
C ALA A 29 -0.52 5.97 0.81
N VAL A 30 -0.30 4.98 1.68
CA VAL A 30 -0.75 5.05 3.09
C VAL A 30 -0.08 6.22 3.82
N CYS A 31 1.24 6.43 3.65
CA CYS A 31 1.94 7.56 4.26
C CYS A 31 1.34 8.90 3.80
N MET A 32 1.17 9.09 2.48
CA MET A 32 0.60 10.31 1.92
C MET A 32 -0.82 10.58 2.45
N TRP A 33 -1.66 9.56 2.56
CA TRP A 33 -3.01 9.70 3.10
C TRP A 33 -3.07 9.83 4.63
N ILE A 34 -2.07 9.37 5.38
CA ILE A 34 -1.91 9.70 6.81
C ILE A 34 -1.62 11.19 6.96
N LEU A 35 -0.68 11.73 6.19
CA LEU A 35 -0.37 13.17 6.20
C LEU A 35 -1.60 13.99 5.78
N GLU A 36 -2.30 13.58 4.72
CA GLU A 36 -3.55 14.21 4.26
C GLU A 36 -4.64 14.22 5.34
N ALA A 37 -4.79 13.13 6.08
CA ALA A 37 -5.77 13.01 7.15
C ALA A 37 -5.50 13.97 8.32
N LEU A 38 -4.24 14.33 8.58
CA LEU A 38 -3.82 15.03 9.78
C LEU A 38 -3.44 16.49 9.55
N LYS A 39 -3.18 16.94 8.32
CA LYS A 39 -2.62 18.26 7.98
C LYS A 39 -3.41 19.46 8.49
N GLU A 40 -4.73 19.35 8.58
CA GLU A 40 -5.56 20.47 9.03
C GLU A 40 -5.54 20.65 10.55
N THR A 41 -5.32 19.56 11.30
CA THR A 41 -5.47 19.54 12.76
C THR A 41 -4.14 19.65 13.49
N TYR A 42 -3.04 19.16 12.89
CA TYR A 42 -1.74 19.00 13.54
C TYR A 42 -0.62 19.70 12.77
N ASP A 43 0.45 20.10 13.47
CA ASP A 43 1.71 20.55 12.87
C ASP A 43 2.54 19.32 12.51
N LEU A 44 2.68 19.05 11.21
CA LEU A 44 3.27 17.82 10.71
C LEU A 44 4.76 17.99 10.37
N THR A 45 5.57 17.00 10.76
CA THR A 45 6.96 16.87 10.31
C THR A 45 7.18 15.45 9.78
N LEU A 46 7.60 15.33 8.53
CA LEU A 46 7.94 14.06 7.91
C LEU A 46 9.44 13.79 8.04
N PHE A 47 9.80 12.69 8.70
CA PHE A 47 11.16 12.16 8.76
C PHE A 47 11.38 11.15 7.64
N THR A 48 12.30 11.45 6.74
CA THR A 48 12.61 10.64 5.57
C THR A 48 14.10 10.69 5.22
N ILE A 49 14.58 9.75 4.39
CA ILE A 49 16.01 9.68 4.04
C ILE A 49 16.40 10.80 3.08
N PHE A 50 15.53 11.11 2.12
CA PHE A 50 15.72 12.13 1.08
C PHE A 50 14.55 13.10 1.06
N ASP A 51 14.77 14.25 0.43
CA ASP A 51 13.72 15.23 0.19
C ASP A 51 12.56 14.67 -0.65
N VAL A 52 11.39 15.29 -0.53
CA VAL A 52 10.13 14.80 -1.08
C VAL A 52 9.53 15.83 -2.01
N ASP A 53 9.30 15.41 -3.25
CA ASP A 53 8.54 16.15 -4.25
C ASP A 53 7.03 15.87 -4.04
N PHE A 54 6.36 16.76 -3.30
CA PHE A 54 4.94 16.62 -3.03
C PHE A 54 4.08 16.75 -4.29
N ASP A 55 4.43 17.57 -5.26
CA ASP A 55 3.65 17.74 -6.49
C ASP A 55 3.57 16.43 -7.26
N LYS A 56 4.71 15.76 -7.40
CA LYS A 56 4.78 14.45 -8.01
C LYS A 56 3.97 13.41 -7.22
N LEU A 57 4.13 13.34 -5.89
CA LEU A 57 3.42 12.36 -5.06
C LEU A 57 1.91 12.63 -5.03
N ASN A 58 1.49 13.90 -4.97
CA ASN A 58 0.09 14.29 -5.05
C ASN A 58 -0.56 13.80 -6.36
N SER A 59 0.14 13.96 -7.48
CA SER A 59 -0.35 13.45 -8.77
C SER A 59 -0.48 11.93 -8.82
N MET A 60 0.38 11.21 -8.09
CA MET A 60 0.36 9.74 -8.02
C MET A 60 -0.70 9.20 -7.06
N TYR A 61 -0.92 9.89 -5.93
CA TYR A 61 -1.75 9.36 -4.83
C TYR A 61 -3.03 10.17 -4.58
N GLY A 62 -3.27 11.25 -5.34
CA GLY A 62 -4.47 12.07 -5.26
C GLY A 62 -4.60 12.86 -3.96
N THR A 63 -3.51 13.15 -3.28
CA THR A 63 -3.42 14.00 -2.09
C THR A 63 -3.19 15.47 -2.48
N GLN A 64 -3.24 16.39 -1.48
CA GLN A 64 -3.03 17.81 -1.66
C GLN A 64 -2.10 18.35 -0.55
N LEU A 65 -0.88 17.83 -0.51
CA LEU A 65 0.14 18.19 0.46
C LEU A 65 1.11 19.23 -0.13
N SER A 66 1.67 20.09 0.73
CA SER A 66 2.74 21.03 0.37
C SER A 66 3.78 21.12 1.47
N GLN A 67 4.93 21.73 1.17
CA GLN A 67 5.98 21.98 2.16
C GLN A 67 5.56 23.00 3.25
N GLU A 68 4.52 23.78 3.00
CA GLU A 68 3.94 24.68 4.00
C GLU A 68 3.11 23.90 5.03
N MET A 69 2.46 22.82 4.59
CA MET A 69 1.63 21.95 5.46
C MET A 69 2.42 20.88 6.20
N VAL A 70 3.53 20.42 5.61
CA VAL A 70 4.35 19.32 6.15
C VAL A 70 5.81 19.69 6.07
N LYS A 71 6.44 19.93 7.23
CA LYS A 71 7.89 20.12 7.34
C LYS A 71 8.60 18.82 7.01
N ILE A 72 9.74 18.89 6.29
CA ILE A 72 10.54 17.70 5.96
C ILE A 72 11.85 17.74 6.74
N ARG A 73 12.20 16.63 7.39
CA ARG A 73 13.52 16.40 8.01
C ARG A 73 14.19 15.22 7.34
N VAL A 74 15.32 15.48 6.69
CA VAL A 74 16.13 14.49 5.97
C VAL A 74 17.44 14.23 6.69
N ILE A 75 18.01 13.03 6.49
CA ILE A 75 19.32 12.68 7.06
C ILE A 75 20.47 12.82 6.06
N PHE A 76 20.20 12.87 4.76
CA PHE A 76 21.21 13.05 3.75
C PHE A 76 20.93 14.28 2.89
N PRO A 77 21.97 15.09 2.56
CA PRO A 77 21.84 16.23 1.68
C PRO A 77 21.39 15.80 0.28
N THR A 78 20.63 16.64 -0.42
CA THR A 78 20.12 16.41 -1.77
C THR A 78 21.24 16.11 -2.78
N VAL A 79 22.43 16.71 -2.60
CA VAL A 79 23.60 16.46 -3.48
C VAL A 79 24.06 15.00 -3.50
N THR A 80 23.78 14.22 -2.45
CA THR A 80 24.15 12.79 -2.36
C THR A 80 23.06 11.84 -2.83
N GLU A 81 21.88 12.34 -3.11
CA GLU A 81 20.66 11.55 -3.33
C GLU A 81 20.82 10.55 -4.49
N THR A 82 21.30 10.99 -5.65
CA THR A 82 21.42 10.15 -6.84
C THR A 82 22.34 8.96 -6.58
N LEU A 83 23.49 9.19 -5.93
CA LEU A 83 24.45 8.14 -5.60
C LEU A 83 23.88 7.17 -4.57
N LEU A 84 23.25 7.68 -3.52
CA LEU A 84 22.69 6.84 -2.47
C LEU A 84 21.46 6.05 -2.95
N ARG A 85 20.60 6.62 -3.80
CA ARG A 85 19.50 5.87 -4.44
C ARG A 85 20.03 4.73 -5.28
N PHE A 86 21.13 4.94 -6.03
CA PHE A 86 21.79 3.87 -6.78
C PHE A 86 22.33 2.78 -5.85
N LEU A 87 22.99 3.15 -4.75
CA LEU A 87 23.47 2.19 -3.74
C LEU A 87 22.32 1.40 -3.10
N PHE A 88 21.23 2.06 -2.73
CA PHE A 88 20.07 1.41 -2.11
C PHE A 88 19.35 0.46 -3.09
N ALA A 89 19.26 0.85 -4.36
CA ALA A 89 18.70 0.00 -5.40
C ALA A 89 19.51 -1.27 -5.62
N ASN A 90 20.84 -1.23 -5.37
CA ASN A 90 21.75 -2.34 -5.61
C ASN A 90 22.17 -3.10 -4.34
N ASN A 91 21.98 -2.53 -3.16
CA ASN A 91 22.37 -3.14 -1.91
C ASN A 91 21.28 -2.92 -0.84
N ARG A 92 20.51 -3.97 -0.57
CA ARG A 92 19.46 -3.95 0.45
C ARG A 92 19.96 -3.56 1.84
N ASN A 93 21.18 -3.98 2.20
CA ASN A 93 21.76 -3.70 3.52
C ASN A 93 22.03 -2.20 3.70
N SER A 94 22.46 -1.49 2.65
CA SER A 94 22.65 -0.04 2.69
C SER A 94 21.34 0.70 2.93
N ALA A 95 20.24 0.27 2.33
CA ALA A 95 18.92 0.85 2.57
C ALA A 95 18.43 0.58 4.01
N ILE A 96 18.66 -0.63 4.54
CA ILE A 96 18.34 -0.97 5.93
C ILE A 96 19.16 -0.12 6.89
N LEU A 97 20.46 0.04 6.66
CA LEU A 97 21.34 0.89 7.46
C LEU A 97 20.83 2.35 7.49
N ALA A 98 20.52 2.91 6.33
CA ALA A 98 19.98 4.28 6.23
C ALA A 98 18.66 4.44 7.00
N MET A 99 17.78 3.44 6.94
CA MET A 99 16.54 3.43 7.73
C MET A 99 16.81 3.46 9.24
N HIS A 100 17.79 2.67 9.73
CA HIS A 100 18.14 2.67 11.15
C HIS A 100 18.84 3.97 11.59
N LEU A 101 19.62 4.61 10.71
CA LEU A 101 20.19 5.94 10.96
C LEU A 101 19.07 7.00 11.05
N LEU A 102 18.08 6.96 10.16
CA LEU A 102 16.92 7.84 10.23
C LEU A 102 16.11 7.62 11.51
N LEU A 103 15.89 6.36 11.90
CA LEU A 103 15.20 6.06 13.16
C LEU A 103 15.97 6.56 14.39
N ARG A 104 17.29 6.39 14.39
CA ARG A 104 18.14 6.96 15.45
C ARG A 104 18.02 8.48 15.49
N HIS A 105 18.05 9.14 14.34
CA HIS A 105 17.88 10.59 14.24
C HIS A 105 16.51 11.03 14.80
N LEU A 106 15.42 10.33 14.42
CA LEU A 106 14.10 10.61 15.00
C LEU A 106 14.10 10.46 16.53
N LYS A 107 14.73 9.39 17.07
CA LYS A 107 14.79 9.14 18.52
C LYS A 107 15.54 10.25 19.29
N THR A 108 16.56 10.87 18.71
CA THR A 108 17.26 12.01 19.36
C THR A 108 16.41 13.29 19.41
N HIS A 109 15.34 13.37 18.62
CA HIS A 109 14.42 14.50 18.56
C HIS A 109 13.01 14.14 19.05
N ASN A 110 12.83 12.97 19.66
CA ASN A 110 11.50 12.45 19.97
C ASN A 110 10.72 13.31 20.98
N GLN A 111 11.41 14.09 21.84
CA GLN A 111 10.79 14.99 22.81
C GLN A 111 10.31 16.32 22.20
N GLU A 112 10.68 16.63 20.95
CA GLU A 112 10.24 17.85 20.26
C GLU A 112 8.79 17.73 19.74
N TYR A 113 8.20 16.54 19.80
CA TYR A 113 6.89 16.24 19.22
C TYR A 113 5.93 15.69 20.27
N ASP A 114 4.66 16.05 20.17
CA ASP A 114 3.62 15.51 21.04
C ASP A 114 3.29 14.04 20.67
N LEU A 115 3.38 13.68 19.38
CA LEU A 115 3.14 12.32 18.89
C LEU A 115 4.20 11.90 17.86
N LEU A 116 4.62 10.63 17.95
CA LEU A 116 5.44 9.94 16.94
C LEU A 116 4.61 8.90 16.24
N LEU A 117 4.58 8.93 14.91
CA LEU A 117 3.78 8.02 14.09
C LEU A 117 4.65 7.37 13.00
N SER A 118 4.73 6.05 12.96
CA SER A 118 5.32 5.33 11.83
C SER A 118 4.26 5.01 10.77
N ALA A 119 4.45 5.55 9.58
CA ALA A 119 3.66 5.19 8.41
C ALA A 119 4.32 4.07 7.57
N TYR A 120 5.45 3.52 8.04
CA TYR A 120 6.23 2.53 7.30
C TYR A 120 6.03 1.10 7.81
N ASN A 121 6.27 0.85 9.07
CA ASN A 121 6.08 -0.43 9.77
C ASN A 121 6.25 -0.22 11.28
N ALA A 122 6.32 -1.32 12.03
CA ALA A 122 6.61 -1.28 13.46
C ALA A 122 8.05 -0.80 13.71
N VAL A 123 8.21 0.20 14.57
CA VAL A 123 9.50 0.79 14.94
C VAL A 123 9.54 1.14 16.43
N ASP A 124 10.73 1.19 17.00
CA ASP A 124 10.96 1.66 18.37
C ASP A 124 11.28 3.16 18.34
N PHE A 125 10.39 3.98 18.88
CA PHE A 125 10.58 5.43 18.98
C PHE A 125 11.34 5.89 20.24
N GLY A 126 11.69 4.97 21.17
CA GLY A 126 12.20 5.31 22.50
C GLY A 126 11.12 5.80 23.48
N ARG A 127 9.89 5.95 23.05
CA ARG A 127 8.67 6.23 23.83
C ARG A 127 7.45 5.71 23.09
N ILE A 128 6.28 5.74 23.71
CA ILE A 128 5.03 5.29 23.12
C ILE A 128 4.66 6.23 21.95
N GLY A 129 4.25 5.63 20.82
CA GLY A 129 3.77 6.29 19.64
C GLY A 129 2.71 5.43 18.92
N ILE A 130 2.41 5.77 17.66
CA ILE A 130 1.51 5.03 16.80
C ILE A 130 2.32 4.40 15.66
N GLN A 131 2.01 3.15 15.28
CA GLN A 131 2.66 2.48 14.16
C GLN A 131 1.65 1.83 13.21
N TYR A 132 1.77 2.11 11.90
CA TYR A 132 1.00 1.45 10.86
C TYR A 132 1.83 0.32 10.23
N VAL A 133 1.44 -0.92 10.48
CA VAL A 133 2.20 -2.12 10.08
C VAL A 133 1.66 -2.67 8.77
N HIS A 134 2.48 -2.60 7.72
CA HIS A 134 2.15 -3.14 6.39
C HIS A 134 2.54 -4.59 6.24
N TRP A 135 3.69 -4.97 6.80
CA TRP A 135 4.29 -6.28 6.63
C TRP A 135 5.19 -6.65 7.80
N ILE A 136 4.94 -7.79 8.36
CA ILE A 136 5.54 -8.23 9.61
C ILE A 136 7.03 -8.58 9.52
N ASN A 137 7.50 -9.05 8.35
CA ASN A 137 8.90 -9.45 8.19
C ASN A 137 9.88 -8.26 8.13
N VAL A 138 9.41 -7.04 8.32
CA VAL A 138 10.21 -5.79 8.25
C VAL A 138 10.31 -5.11 9.62
N ILE A 139 9.97 -5.82 10.70
CA ILE A 139 10.15 -5.29 12.06
C ILE A 139 11.64 -5.29 12.40
N PRO A 140 12.28 -4.13 12.57
CA PRO A 140 13.72 -4.04 12.85
C PRO A 140 13.98 -4.19 14.36
N HIS A 141 14.12 -5.42 14.87
CA HIS A 141 14.37 -5.66 16.30
C HIS A 141 15.58 -6.54 16.58
N ASP A 142 16.14 -7.21 15.57
CA ASP A 142 17.28 -8.10 15.72
C ASP A 142 18.46 -7.72 14.84
N GLY A 143 19.67 -8.01 15.32
CA GLY A 143 20.91 -7.91 14.57
C GLY A 143 21.70 -6.60 14.74
N LEU A 144 22.72 -6.41 13.89
CA LEU A 144 23.64 -5.28 13.99
C LEU A 144 22.94 -3.93 13.81
N TYR A 145 21.98 -3.87 12.88
CA TYR A 145 21.29 -2.62 12.56
C TYR A 145 20.37 -2.13 13.68
N SER A 146 19.72 -3.05 14.43
CA SER A 146 18.90 -2.68 15.57
C SER A 146 19.73 -2.04 16.70
N LYS A 147 21.02 -2.43 16.85
CA LYS A 147 21.96 -1.79 17.78
C LYS A 147 22.27 -0.34 17.40
N ILE A 148 22.33 -0.02 16.09
CA ILE A 148 22.57 1.36 15.61
C ILE A 148 21.42 2.29 16.02
N SER A 149 20.18 1.84 15.88
CA SER A 149 18.99 2.61 16.28
C SER A 149 18.60 2.40 17.74
N ASN A 150 19.32 1.54 18.49
CA ASN A 150 18.96 1.12 19.85
C ASN A 150 17.50 0.66 19.94
N SER A 151 17.09 -0.23 19.01
CA SER A 151 15.72 -0.70 18.91
C SER A 151 15.51 -1.99 19.69
N SER A 152 14.43 -2.04 20.46
CA SER A 152 13.98 -3.23 21.18
C SER A 152 12.56 -3.63 20.79
N LEU A 153 12.27 -4.93 20.85
CA LEU A 153 10.94 -5.45 20.61
C LEU A 153 9.95 -5.02 21.69
N ASP A 154 10.41 -4.90 22.93
CA ASP A 154 9.55 -4.51 24.05
C ASP A 154 9.03 -3.08 23.88
N ASN A 155 9.88 -2.15 23.45
CA ASN A 155 9.44 -0.79 23.13
C ASN A 155 8.48 -0.76 21.92
N ILE A 156 8.73 -1.60 20.90
CA ILE A 156 7.84 -1.73 19.76
C ILE A 156 6.44 -2.18 20.18
N LYS A 157 6.34 -3.12 21.14
CA LYS A 157 5.06 -3.63 21.66
C LYS A 157 4.25 -2.58 22.43
N LEU A 158 4.90 -1.58 23.01
CA LEU A 158 4.21 -0.50 23.73
C LEU A 158 3.46 0.45 22.83
N ASN A 159 3.78 0.48 21.53
CA ASN A 159 3.10 1.39 20.59
C ASN A 159 1.66 0.97 20.33
N ILE A 160 0.79 1.96 20.09
CA ILE A 160 -0.54 1.73 19.52
C ILE A 160 -0.36 1.25 18.08
N SER A 161 -0.81 0.03 17.80
CA SER A 161 -0.61 -0.61 16.52
C SER A 161 -1.84 -0.57 15.64
N ILE A 162 -1.64 -0.15 14.39
CA ILE A 162 -2.63 -0.20 13.31
C ILE A 162 -2.08 -1.11 12.23
N THR A 163 -2.93 -1.81 11.49
CA THR A 163 -2.52 -2.67 10.39
C THR A 163 -3.48 -2.62 9.22
N ASN A 164 -3.00 -3.05 8.06
CA ASN A 164 -3.71 -2.97 6.79
C ASN A 164 -4.73 -4.10 6.56
N SER A 165 -4.77 -5.13 7.42
CA SER A 165 -5.65 -6.29 7.25
C SER A 165 -5.77 -7.11 8.52
N PHE A 166 -6.84 -7.90 8.67
CA PHE A 166 -6.97 -8.87 9.77
C PHE A 166 -5.91 -9.96 9.69
N VAL A 167 -5.46 -10.31 8.49
CA VAL A 167 -4.35 -11.26 8.29
C VAL A 167 -3.08 -10.77 8.97
N VAL A 168 -2.69 -9.53 8.76
CA VAL A 168 -1.49 -8.96 9.40
C VAL A 168 -1.73 -8.78 10.89
N SER A 169 -2.92 -8.36 11.32
CA SER A 169 -3.29 -8.26 12.75
C SER A 169 -3.13 -9.59 13.47
N LYS A 170 -3.66 -10.68 12.88
CA LYS A 170 -3.53 -12.04 13.43
C LYS A 170 -2.07 -12.46 13.58
N VAL A 171 -1.25 -12.24 12.55
CA VAL A 171 0.18 -12.62 12.60
C VAL A 171 0.95 -11.78 13.62
N LEU A 172 0.62 -10.48 13.77
CA LEU A 172 1.20 -9.61 14.82
C LEU A 172 0.89 -10.17 16.21
N LYS A 173 -0.36 -10.54 16.44
CA LYS A 173 -0.79 -11.14 17.72
C LYS A 173 -0.11 -12.48 17.99
N ASP A 174 -0.15 -13.39 17.02
CA ASP A 174 0.36 -14.76 17.17
C ASP A 174 1.89 -14.81 17.37
N ARG A 175 2.64 -13.94 16.67
CA ARG A 175 4.12 -13.97 16.69
C ARG A 175 4.76 -13.04 17.71
N TYR A 176 4.15 -11.89 17.96
CA TYR A 176 4.78 -10.82 18.76
C TYR A 176 3.94 -10.39 19.96
N ALA A 177 2.75 -10.97 20.15
CA ALA A 177 1.80 -10.55 21.17
C ALA A 177 1.43 -9.04 21.05
N ILE A 178 1.36 -8.53 19.81
CA ILE A 178 0.96 -7.16 19.50
C ILE A 178 -0.49 -7.18 19.04
N ASP A 179 -1.37 -6.54 19.80
CA ASP A 179 -2.75 -6.28 19.37
C ASP A 179 -2.76 -5.06 18.45
N ALA A 180 -3.39 -5.20 17.27
CA ALA A 180 -3.44 -4.15 16.28
C ALA A 180 -4.86 -3.92 15.75
N LYS A 181 -5.28 -2.64 15.68
CA LYS A 181 -6.53 -2.24 15.05
C LYS A 181 -6.38 -2.28 13.53
N VAL A 182 -7.35 -2.87 12.85
CA VAL A 182 -7.38 -2.84 11.38
C VAL A 182 -7.96 -1.51 10.89
N VAL A 183 -7.18 -0.81 10.07
CA VAL A 183 -7.60 0.33 9.27
C VAL A 183 -7.14 0.05 7.85
N TYR A 184 -8.08 -0.33 6.99
CA TYR A 184 -7.75 -0.71 5.61
C TYR A 184 -7.09 0.43 4.83
N PRO A 185 -6.11 0.14 3.96
CA PRO A 185 -5.44 1.15 3.14
C PRO A 185 -6.41 1.95 2.28
N PRO A 186 -6.08 3.20 1.96
CA PRO A 186 -6.89 4.04 1.08
C PRO A 186 -6.82 3.54 -0.35
N VAL A 187 -7.97 3.38 -1.00
CA VAL A 187 -8.07 3.05 -2.42
C VAL A 187 -8.74 4.20 -3.14
N LEU A 188 -7.94 4.97 -3.88
CA LEU A 188 -8.32 6.27 -4.45
C LEU A 188 -9.33 6.20 -5.59
N LEU A 189 -9.54 5.07 -6.22
CA LEU A 189 -10.30 4.97 -7.45
C LEU A 189 -11.70 5.59 -7.33
N LYS A 190 -11.99 6.61 -8.14
CA LYS A 190 -13.32 7.18 -8.34
C LYS A 190 -14.10 6.37 -9.38
N ASP A 191 -15.41 6.34 -9.25
CA ASP A 191 -16.26 5.67 -10.24
C ASP A 191 -16.04 6.26 -11.64
N GLN A 192 -15.76 5.38 -12.61
CA GLN A 192 -15.49 5.76 -14.00
C GLN A 192 -16.75 5.71 -14.88
N ASN A 193 -17.90 5.33 -14.33
CA ASN A 193 -19.21 5.24 -15.00
C ASN A 193 -19.18 4.48 -16.34
N ILE A 194 -18.30 3.48 -16.49
CA ILE A 194 -18.26 2.60 -17.64
C ILE A 194 -19.12 1.36 -17.32
N SER A 195 -20.19 1.15 -18.07
CA SER A 195 -21.05 -0.02 -17.89
C SER A 195 -20.33 -1.31 -18.25
N TRP A 196 -20.80 -2.45 -17.74
CA TRP A 196 -20.18 -3.75 -18.00
C TRP A 196 -20.12 -4.08 -19.50
N GLU A 197 -21.14 -3.73 -20.25
CA GLU A 197 -21.26 -3.99 -21.68
C GLU A 197 -20.24 -3.21 -22.49
N GLN A 198 -19.88 -2.01 -22.03
CA GLN A 198 -18.88 -1.13 -22.65
C GLN A 198 -17.45 -1.55 -22.36
N LYS A 199 -17.24 -2.43 -21.36
CA LYS A 199 -15.89 -2.91 -21.03
C LYS A 199 -15.41 -3.94 -22.05
N GLU A 200 -14.08 -3.94 -22.25
CA GLU A 200 -13.42 -4.93 -23.10
C GLU A 200 -13.37 -6.31 -22.41
N ASN A 201 -13.45 -7.38 -23.20
CA ASN A 201 -13.14 -8.74 -22.75
C ASN A 201 -11.63 -8.87 -22.48
N ALA A 202 -11.17 -8.18 -21.46
CA ALA A 202 -9.77 -8.00 -21.14
C ALA A 202 -9.51 -8.19 -19.65
N PHE A 203 -8.32 -8.70 -19.36
CA PHE A 203 -7.76 -8.82 -18.01
C PHE A 203 -6.76 -7.71 -17.76
N ILE A 204 -6.73 -7.17 -16.53
CA ILE A 204 -5.64 -6.33 -16.06
C ILE A 204 -4.84 -7.05 -15.00
N CYS A 205 -3.49 -6.96 -15.10
CA CYS A 205 -2.53 -7.42 -14.09
C CYS A 205 -1.71 -6.22 -13.64
N SER A 206 -1.97 -5.70 -12.44
CA SER A 206 -1.35 -4.48 -11.92
C SER A 206 -0.40 -4.74 -10.76
N GLY A 207 0.71 -4.01 -10.71
CA GLY A 207 1.66 -4.06 -9.61
C GLY A 207 3.09 -3.91 -10.06
N ARG A 208 4.04 -3.93 -9.09
CA ARG A 208 5.46 -3.81 -9.43
C ARG A 208 5.89 -4.93 -10.37
N LEU A 209 6.63 -4.61 -11.44
CA LEU A 209 7.12 -5.55 -12.44
C LEU A 209 8.34 -6.34 -11.92
N THR A 210 8.10 -7.19 -10.94
CA THR A 210 9.14 -7.99 -10.25
C THR A 210 8.80 -9.47 -10.25
N ALA A 211 9.82 -10.32 -10.17
CA ALA A 211 9.64 -11.77 -10.04
C ALA A 211 8.75 -12.15 -8.84
N ALA A 212 8.83 -11.39 -7.75
CA ALA A 212 8.02 -11.61 -6.55
C ALA A 212 6.51 -11.36 -6.78
N LYS A 213 6.14 -10.47 -7.69
CA LYS A 213 4.74 -10.22 -8.10
C LYS A 213 4.28 -11.16 -9.21
N ALA A 214 5.22 -11.76 -9.93
CA ALA A 214 5.02 -12.80 -10.96
C ALA A 214 3.98 -12.46 -12.05
N PRO A 215 3.97 -11.25 -12.68
CA PRO A 215 3.01 -10.93 -13.75
C PRO A 215 3.13 -11.85 -14.97
N HIS A 216 4.27 -12.51 -15.20
CA HIS A 216 4.43 -13.53 -16.25
C HIS A 216 3.44 -14.68 -16.10
N LYS A 217 3.01 -14.99 -14.86
CA LYS A 217 2.00 -16.04 -14.62
C LYS A 217 0.64 -15.69 -15.21
N ALA A 218 0.29 -14.41 -15.31
CA ALA A 218 -0.91 -13.97 -16.00
C ALA A 218 -0.85 -14.30 -17.50
N ILE A 219 0.31 -14.10 -18.15
CA ILE A 219 0.50 -14.48 -19.57
C ILE A 219 0.34 -16.00 -19.74
N GLU A 220 1.00 -16.79 -18.88
CA GLU A 220 0.94 -18.26 -18.95
C GLU A 220 -0.50 -18.79 -18.77
N ILE A 221 -1.24 -18.27 -17.80
CA ILE A 221 -2.64 -18.66 -17.53
C ILE A 221 -3.53 -18.29 -18.71
N LEU A 222 -3.50 -17.02 -19.16
CA LEU A 222 -4.37 -16.55 -20.22
C LEU A 222 -4.02 -17.15 -21.58
N LYS A 223 -2.77 -17.53 -21.83
CA LYS A 223 -2.42 -18.33 -23.02
C LYS A 223 -3.16 -19.66 -23.04
N LYS A 224 -3.26 -20.38 -21.91
CA LYS A 224 -4.04 -21.62 -21.80
C LYS A 224 -5.55 -21.36 -21.96
N VAL A 225 -6.08 -20.24 -21.44
CA VAL A 225 -7.47 -19.84 -21.64
C VAL A 225 -7.76 -19.58 -23.12
N ARG A 226 -6.89 -18.88 -23.83
CA ARG A 226 -7.01 -18.65 -25.28
C ARG A 226 -6.92 -19.94 -26.08
N GLN A 227 -6.09 -20.90 -25.70
CA GLN A 227 -6.02 -22.23 -26.32
C GLN A 227 -7.33 -23.03 -26.20
N LYS A 228 -8.17 -22.68 -25.20
CA LYS A 228 -9.54 -23.23 -25.07
C LYS A 228 -10.59 -22.48 -25.91
N GLY A 229 -10.19 -21.53 -26.76
CA GLY A 229 -11.07 -20.81 -27.69
C GLY A 229 -11.60 -19.46 -27.19
N PHE A 230 -11.16 -18.96 -26.04
CA PHE A 230 -11.62 -17.67 -25.52
C PHE A 230 -10.77 -16.52 -26.03
N ASP A 231 -11.36 -15.56 -26.73
CA ASP A 231 -10.67 -14.35 -27.16
C ASP A 231 -10.65 -13.32 -26.02
N VAL A 232 -9.57 -13.33 -25.25
CA VAL A 232 -9.33 -12.41 -24.14
C VAL A 232 -8.01 -11.65 -24.34
N LYS A 233 -7.97 -10.37 -23.91
CA LYS A 233 -6.78 -9.53 -23.91
C LYS A 233 -6.17 -9.47 -22.52
N LEU A 234 -4.89 -9.10 -22.43
CA LEU A 234 -4.17 -8.86 -21.18
C LEU A 234 -3.45 -7.51 -21.20
N TYR A 235 -3.76 -6.66 -20.23
CA TYR A 235 -3.03 -5.44 -19.96
C TYR A 235 -2.19 -5.61 -18.68
N ILE A 236 -0.88 -5.59 -18.81
CA ILE A 236 0.06 -5.62 -17.67
C ILE A 236 0.50 -4.20 -17.42
N THR A 237 0.27 -3.70 -16.20
CA THR A 237 0.62 -2.34 -15.82
C THR A 237 1.47 -2.33 -14.56
N GLY A 238 2.50 -1.47 -14.55
CA GLY A 238 3.31 -1.34 -13.35
C GLY A 238 4.61 -0.61 -13.59
N GLY A 239 5.43 -0.61 -12.56
CA GLY A 239 6.73 0.03 -12.58
C GLY A 239 7.63 -0.51 -11.47
N GLY A 240 8.75 0.17 -11.24
CA GLY A 240 9.67 -0.17 -10.16
C GLY A 240 10.54 -1.40 -10.44
N GLY A 241 11.18 -1.89 -9.39
CA GLY A 241 12.08 -3.04 -9.44
C GLY A 241 13.56 -2.69 -9.55
N GLY A 242 13.90 -1.43 -9.83
CA GLY A 242 15.28 -0.96 -9.88
C GLY A 242 16.20 -1.83 -10.77
N VAL A 243 17.49 -1.78 -10.50
CA VAL A 243 18.50 -2.57 -11.25
C VAL A 243 18.31 -4.09 -11.07
N TYR A 244 17.88 -4.55 -9.89
CA TYR A 244 17.59 -5.97 -9.66
C TYR A 244 16.39 -6.50 -10.46
N GLY A 245 15.47 -5.63 -10.84
CA GLY A 245 14.33 -5.97 -11.67
C GLY A 245 14.66 -6.12 -13.16
N TRP A 246 15.80 -5.59 -13.61
CA TRP A 246 16.10 -5.49 -15.05
C TRP A 246 16.08 -6.83 -15.79
N LYS A 247 16.74 -7.86 -15.25
CA LYS A 247 16.75 -9.19 -15.88
C LYS A 247 15.35 -9.79 -15.99
N TYR A 248 14.56 -9.65 -14.94
CA TYR A 248 13.18 -10.13 -14.92
C TYR A 248 12.29 -9.33 -15.89
N LYS A 249 12.42 -7.99 -15.89
CA LYS A 249 11.69 -7.12 -16.83
C LYS A 249 11.96 -7.48 -18.28
N ARG A 250 13.25 -7.71 -18.64
CA ARG A 250 13.61 -8.16 -19.98
C ARG A 250 12.91 -9.47 -20.38
N THR A 251 12.85 -10.43 -19.47
CA THR A 251 12.12 -11.69 -19.70
C THR A 251 10.63 -11.44 -19.87
N LEU A 252 10.02 -10.61 -19.00
CA LEU A 252 8.60 -10.26 -19.08
C LEU A 252 8.27 -9.53 -20.39
N THR A 253 9.09 -8.57 -20.80
CA THR A 253 8.92 -7.83 -22.07
C THR A 253 9.00 -8.79 -23.26
N LYS A 254 9.96 -9.74 -23.25
CA LYS A 254 10.05 -10.77 -24.29
C LYS A 254 8.76 -11.59 -24.38
N MET A 255 8.26 -12.10 -23.24
CA MET A 255 7.03 -12.86 -23.19
C MET A 255 5.81 -12.05 -23.65
N ALA A 256 5.72 -10.77 -23.29
CA ALA A 256 4.65 -9.90 -23.76
C ALA A 256 4.70 -9.67 -25.27
N ASN A 257 5.90 -9.46 -25.82
CA ASN A 257 6.11 -9.26 -27.26
C ASN A 257 5.78 -10.52 -28.08
N GLU A 258 6.14 -11.72 -27.59
CA GLU A 258 5.79 -13.01 -28.19
C GLU A 258 4.27 -13.25 -28.23
N ASN A 259 3.49 -12.49 -27.44
CA ASN A 259 2.03 -12.57 -27.35
C ASN A 259 1.37 -11.21 -27.63
N SER A 260 2.02 -10.35 -28.45
CA SER A 260 1.63 -8.93 -28.66
C SER A 260 0.25 -8.73 -29.30
N GLU A 261 -0.30 -9.75 -29.95
CA GLU A 261 -1.66 -9.72 -30.51
C GLU A 261 -2.74 -9.53 -29.44
N TRP A 262 -2.50 -10.03 -28.23
CA TRP A 262 -3.47 -9.99 -27.13
C TRP A 262 -2.90 -9.49 -25.80
N THR A 263 -1.57 -9.28 -25.69
CA THR A 263 -0.90 -8.79 -24.47
C THR A 263 -0.26 -7.44 -24.72
N LYS A 264 -0.49 -6.48 -23.79
CA LYS A 264 0.19 -5.19 -23.78
C LYS A 264 0.84 -4.96 -22.42
N LEU A 265 2.10 -4.54 -22.42
CA LEU A 265 2.87 -4.19 -21.23
C LEU A 265 3.09 -2.68 -21.17
N TYR A 266 2.67 -2.06 -20.07
CA TYR A 266 2.82 -0.64 -19.80
C TYR A 266 3.66 -0.42 -18.55
N GLU A 267 4.73 0.35 -18.69
CA GLU A 267 5.60 0.70 -17.57
C GLU A 267 5.42 2.16 -17.16
N ASN A 268 5.36 2.39 -15.85
CA ASN A 268 5.36 3.73 -15.24
C ASN A 268 4.28 4.67 -15.82
N LEU A 269 3.08 4.15 -16.03
CA LEU A 269 1.96 4.98 -16.49
C LEU A 269 1.64 6.08 -15.48
N PRO A 270 1.30 7.28 -15.95
CA PRO A 270 0.58 8.26 -15.14
C PRO A 270 -0.70 7.62 -14.54
N TYR A 271 -1.06 8.01 -13.31
CA TYR A 271 -2.22 7.39 -12.63
C TYR A 271 -3.52 7.48 -13.45
N LYS A 272 -3.75 8.62 -14.12
CA LYS A 272 -4.90 8.81 -15.01
C LYS A 272 -4.97 7.76 -16.14
N ASP A 273 -3.84 7.47 -16.77
CA ASP A 273 -3.78 6.50 -17.88
C ASP A 273 -3.94 5.06 -17.36
N TYR A 274 -3.37 4.77 -16.20
CA TYR A 274 -3.60 3.52 -15.49
C TYR A 274 -5.09 3.30 -15.20
N VAL A 275 -5.77 4.30 -14.63
CA VAL A 275 -7.21 4.25 -14.32
C VAL A 275 -8.04 4.04 -15.59
N ASN A 276 -7.69 4.69 -16.70
CA ASN A 276 -8.37 4.50 -17.98
C ASN A 276 -8.25 3.07 -18.51
N ILE A 277 -7.09 2.42 -18.35
CA ILE A 277 -6.91 1.01 -18.74
C ILE A 277 -7.70 0.09 -17.79
N LEU A 278 -7.60 0.34 -16.48
CA LEU A 278 -8.29 -0.42 -15.47
C LEU A 278 -9.82 -0.40 -15.68
N ALA A 279 -10.38 0.76 -15.97
CA ALA A 279 -11.81 0.96 -16.17
C ALA A 279 -12.35 0.21 -17.39
N LYS A 280 -11.55 -0.01 -18.41
CA LYS A 280 -11.93 -0.77 -19.63
C LYS A 280 -11.98 -2.26 -19.43
N CYS A 281 -11.30 -2.82 -18.42
CA CYS A 281 -11.18 -4.26 -18.25
C CYS A 281 -12.41 -4.84 -17.54
N ARG A 282 -12.96 -5.95 -18.04
CA ARG A 282 -13.99 -6.73 -17.34
C ARG A 282 -13.40 -7.55 -16.19
N TYR A 283 -12.12 -7.95 -16.31
CA TYR A 283 -11.50 -8.88 -15.37
C TYR A 283 -10.17 -8.37 -14.85
N GLY A 284 -9.78 -8.87 -13.69
CA GLY A 284 -8.44 -8.72 -13.15
C GLY A 284 -7.79 -10.06 -12.88
N ILE A 285 -6.46 -10.12 -12.86
CA ILE A 285 -5.72 -11.31 -12.47
C ILE A 285 -4.53 -10.95 -11.57
N HIS A 286 -4.39 -11.65 -10.44
CA HIS A 286 -3.28 -11.43 -9.52
C HIS A 286 -2.77 -12.75 -8.93
N TYR A 287 -1.46 -13.01 -9.10
CA TYR A 287 -0.88 -14.31 -8.74
C TYR A 287 -0.20 -14.34 -7.38
N LYS A 288 0.23 -13.20 -6.85
CA LYS A 288 0.92 -13.15 -5.56
C LYS A 288 -0.07 -13.11 -4.40
N LEU A 289 0.26 -13.80 -3.30
CA LEU A 289 -0.43 -13.61 -2.01
C LEU A 289 0.01 -12.28 -1.39
N GLU A 290 -0.96 -11.42 -1.08
CA GLU A 290 -0.72 -10.08 -0.56
C GLU A 290 -1.16 -9.94 0.89
N PRO A 291 -0.46 -9.13 1.72
CA PRO A 291 -0.93 -8.78 3.06
C PRO A 291 -2.29 -8.06 3.03
N PHE A 292 -2.50 -7.21 2.02
CA PHE A 292 -3.76 -6.59 1.67
C PHE A 292 -4.01 -6.72 0.16
N GLY A 293 -3.40 -5.89 -0.69
CA GLY A 293 -3.55 -5.94 -2.14
C GLY A 293 -4.30 -4.75 -2.72
N ILE A 294 -3.74 -3.53 -2.60
CA ILE A 294 -4.37 -2.30 -3.09
C ILE A 294 -4.80 -2.43 -4.56
N SER A 295 -3.95 -3.00 -5.43
CA SER A 295 -4.29 -3.19 -6.85
C SER A 295 -5.50 -4.11 -7.07
N ILE A 296 -5.73 -5.08 -6.20
CA ILE A 296 -6.92 -5.96 -6.24
C ILE A 296 -8.17 -5.17 -5.84
N ALA A 297 -8.05 -4.33 -4.81
CA ALA A 297 -9.15 -3.44 -4.42
C ALA A 297 -9.46 -2.39 -5.50
N GLU A 298 -8.45 -1.87 -6.21
CA GLU A 298 -8.65 -1.01 -7.38
C GLU A 298 -9.37 -1.73 -8.52
N MET A 299 -9.01 -2.98 -8.83
CA MET A 299 -9.73 -3.81 -9.81
C MET A 299 -11.20 -3.96 -9.42
N MET A 300 -11.48 -4.33 -8.17
CA MET A 300 -12.85 -4.46 -7.66
C MET A 300 -13.60 -3.12 -7.74
N LYS A 301 -13.01 -2.02 -7.30
CA LYS A 301 -13.64 -0.68 -7.34
C LYS A 301 -13.90 -0.20 -8.75
N SER A 302 -13.09 -0.58 -9.74
CA SER A 302 -13.32 -0.27 -11.15
C SER A 302 -14.49 -1.03 -11.75
N GLY A 303 -15.08 -1.98 -11.03
CA GLY A 303 -16.12 -2.87 -11.51
C GLY A 303 -15.58 -4.04 -12.36
N ALA A 304 -14.29 -4.33 -12.28
CA ALA A 304 -13.73 -5.57 -12.81
C ALA A 304 -13.96 -6.73 -11.83
N ILE A 305 -13.98 -7.96 -12.35
CA ILE A 305 -14.02 -9.20 -11.57
C ILE A 305 -12.58 -9.70 -11.38
N PRO A 306 -11.95 -9.53 -10.18
CA PRO A 306 -10.58 -9.97 -9.95
C PRO A 306 -10.53 -11.46 -9.66
N ILE A 307 -9.74 -12.22 -10.42
CA ILE A 307 -9.44 -13.62 -10.16
C ILE A 307 -8.03 -13.70 -9.58
N VAL A 308 -7.90 -14.18 -8.35
CA VAL A 308 -6.67 -14.01 -7.58
C VAL A 308 -6.21 -15.32 -6.94
N ARG A 309 -4.90 -15.47 -6.78
CA ARG A 309 -4.37 -16.62 -6.07
C ARG A 309 -4.69 -16.54 -4.57
N SER A 310 -5.19 -17.65 -4.02
CA SER A 310 -5.38 -17.86 -2.58
C SER A 310 -5.08 -19.30 -2.25
N LYS A 311 -4.48 -19.58 -1.09
CA LYS A 311 -4.27 -20.96 -0.63
C LYS A 311 -5.45 -21.40 0.21
N ARG A 312 -6.08 -22.52 -0.14
CA ARG A 312 -7.14 -23.14 0.65
C ARG A 312 -6.61 -23.47 2.06
N GLY A 313 -7.37 -23.14 3.09
CA GLY A 313 -7.03 -23.43 4.48
C GLY A 313 -5.94 -22.53 5.11
N GLN A 314 -5.35 -21.61 4.38
CA GLN A 314 -4.57 -20.53 4.95
C GLN A 314 -5.41 -19.24 4.92
N SER A 315 -5.97 -18.88 6.06
CA SER A 315 -6.67 -17.59 6.30
C SER A 315 -5.74 -16.36 6.11
N ALA A 316 -4.74 -16.46 5.23
CA ALA A 316 -3.54 -15.66 5.27
C ALA A 316 -3.30 -14.87 3.99
N ALA A 317 -4.35 -14.35 3.34
CA ALA A 317 -4.17 -13.43 2.23
C ALA A 317 -5.22 -12.31 2.29
N GLY A 318 -4.76 -11.06 2.33
CA GLY A 318 -5.63 -9.87 2.41
C GLY A 318 -6.59 -9.75 1.22
N GLN A 319 -6.29 -10.40 0.08
CA GLN A 319 -7.21 -10.45 -1.05
C GLN A 319 -8.55 -11.13 -0.74
N VAL A 320 -8.59 -12.06 0.20
CA VAL A 320 -9.84 -12.69 0.65
C VAL A 320 -10.69 -11.68 1.43
N GLU A 321 -10.04 -10.83 2.25
CA GLU A 321 -10.73 -9.74 2.96
C GLU A 321 -11.30 -8.70 1.98
N ILE A 322 -10.64 -8.45 0.84
CA ILE A 322 -11.11 -7.53 -0.18
C ILE A 322 -12.32 -8.11 -0.92
N LEU A 323 -12.20 -9.34 -1.39
CA LEU A 323 -13.16 -9.92 -2.32
C LEU A 323 -14.33 -10.65 -1.65
N GLY A 324 -14.20 -10.98 -0.36
CA GLY A 324 -15.19 -11.75 0.41
C GLY A 324 -15.01 -13.26 0.28
N GLU A 325 -15.03 -13.96 1.41
CA GLU A 325 -14.87 -15.41 1.45
C GLU A 325 -15.99 -16.16 0.71
N GLU A 326 -17.15 -15.56 0.58
CA GLU A 326 -18.32 -16.08 -0.13
C GLU A 326 -18.10 -16.23 -1.64
N ASN A 327 -17.16 -15.50 -2.23
CA ASN A 327 -16.88 -15.47 -3.67
C ASN A 327 -15.78 -16.48 -4.04
N GLN A 328 -15.99 -17.77 -3.75
CA GLN A 328 -15.00 -18.83 -3.96
C GLN A 328 -14.55 -19.00 -5.42
N GLU A 329 -15.35 -18.58 -6.39
CA GLU A 329 -15.04 -18.58 -7.81
C GLU A 329 -13.87 -17.67 -8.16
N LEU A 330 -13.59 -16.65 -7.32
CA LEU A 330 -12.51 -15.70 -7.55
C LEU A 330 -11.13 -16.21 -7.09
N PHE A 331 -11.07 -17.29 -6.30
CA PHE A 331 -9.84 -17.75 -5.67
C PHE A 331 -9.31 -19.03 -6.33
N PHE A 332 -8.04 -19.04 -6.69
CA PHE A 332 -7.34 -20.21 -7.20
C PHE A 332 -6.04 -20.50 -6.44
N ASP A 333 -5.64 -21.75 -6.33
CA ASP A 333 -4.39 -22.16 -5.67
C ASP A 333 -3.23 -22.31 -6.66
N ASN A 334 -3.53 -22.83 -7.86
CA ASN A 334 -2.54 -23.09 -8.91
C ASN A 334 -3.02 -22.60 -10.28
N GLN A 335 -2.17 -22.71 -11.30
CA GLN A 335 -2.49 -22.20 -12.65
C GLN A 335 -3.61 -22.98 -13.36
N ASP A 336 -3.71 -24.27 -13.16
CA ASP A 336 -4.71 -25.08 -13.85
C ASP A 336 -6.10 -24.81 -13.29
N GLU A 337 -6.24 -24.66 -11.96
CA GLU A 337 -7.46 -24.17 -11.31
C GLU A 337 -7.81 -22.75 -11.75
N ALA A 338 -6.80 -21.87 -11.94
CA ALA A 338 -7.05 -20.53 -12.48
C ALA A 338 -7.66 -20.59 -13.88
N VAL A 339 -7.14 -21.45 -14.76
CA VAL A 339 -7.69 -21.63 -16.11
C VAL A 339 -9.11 -22.16 -16.06
N GLU A 340 -9.40 -23.15 -15.22
CA GLU A 340 -10.74 -23.72 -15.05
C GLU A 340 -11.75 -22.66 -14.58
N LYS A 341 -11.43 -21.93 -13.51
CA LYS A 341 -12.31 -20.88 -12.96
C LYS A 341 -12.52 -19.72 -13.94
N ILE A 342 -11.45 -19.27 -14.60
CA ILE A 342 -11.56 -18.22 -15.62
C ILE A 342 -12.48 -18.67 -16.75
N THR A 343 -12.31 -19.88 -17.29
CA THR A 343 -13.16 -20.37 -18.37
C THR A 343 -14.61 -20.51 -17.94
N ASN A 344 -14.87 -20.98 -16.73
CA ASN A 344 -16.22 -21.06 -16.18
C ASN A 344 -16.88 -19.66 -16.04
N ILE A 345 -16.15 -18.68 -15.51
CA ILE A 345 -16.66 -17.29 -15.40
C ILE A 345 -16.92 -16.70 -16.79
N LEU A 346 -16.04 -16.94 -17.78
CA LEU A 346 -16.19 -16.39 -19.14
C LEU A 346 -17.41 -16.98 -19.88
N GLN A 347 -17.79 -18.22 -19.58
CA GLN A 347 -18.91 -18.92 -20.22
C GLN A 347 -20.28 -18.63 -19.58
N ASN A 348 -20.29 -18.12 -18.32
CA ASN A 348 -21.52 -18.06 -17.55
C ASN A 348 -21.81 -16.60 -17.09
N SER A 349 -22.75 -15.97 -17.79
CA SER A 349 -23.20 -14.59 -17.48
C SER A 349 -23.85 -14.48 -16.11
N GLU A 350 -24.57 -15.51 -15.64
CA GLU A 350 -25.20 -15.51 -14.32
C GLU A 350 -24.16 -15.45 -13.19
N ILE A 351 -23.03 -16.18 -13.34
CA ILE A 351 -21.89 -16.10 -12.42
C ILE A 351 -21.29 -14.70 -12.45
N GLN A 352 -21.11 -14.10 -13.63
CA GLN A 352 -20.58 -12.75 -13.76
C GLN A 352 -21.47 -11.73 -13.04
N GLU A 353 -22.78 -11.77 -13.25
CA GLU A 353 -23.74 -10.85 -12.61
C GLU A 353 -23.75 -11.02 -11.08
N LYS A 354 -23.77 -12.26 -10.58
CA LYS A 354 -23.67 -12.55 -9.14
C LYS A 354 -22.39 -12.00 -8.53
N LEU A 355 -21.25 -12.21 -9.19
CA LEU A 355 -19.95 -11.70 -8.71
C LEU A 355 -19.91 -10.18 -8.72
N GLN A 356 -20.39 -9.51 -9.78
CA GLN A 356 -20.48 -8.05 -9.84
C GLN A 356 -21.34 -7.49 -8.69
N ALA A 357 -22.53 -8.07 -8.47
CA ALA A 357 -23.44 -7.64 -7.42
C ALA A 357 -22.83 -7.83 -6.02
N SER A 358 -22.09 -8.91 -5.79
CA SER A 358 -21.38 -9.16 -4.53
C SER A 358 -20.25 -8.15 -4.32
N LEU A 359 -19.41 -7.94 -5.33
CA LEU A 359 -18.26 -7.03 -5.26
C LEU A 359 -18.68 -5.57 -5.13
N LEU A 360 -19.79 -5.17 -5.74
CA LEU A 360 -20.33 -3.81 -5.64
C LEU A 360 -20.61 -3.40 -4.18
N LYS A 361 -21.14 -4.31 -3.36
CA LYS A 361 -21.43 -4.06 -1.92
C LYS A 361 -20.18 -3.79 -1.09
N ARG A 362 -19.00 -4.11 -1.61
CA ARG A 362 -17.72 -4.00 -0.89
C ARG A 362 -16.91 -2.74 -1.27
N LYS A 363 -17.31 -1.99 -2.31
CA LYS A 363 -16.56 -0.85 -2.83
C LYS A 363 -16.24 0.22 -1.76
N ASP A 364 -17.20 0.53 -0.89
CA ASP A 364 -17.07 1.60 0.10
C ASP A 364 -16.20 1.24 1.30
N ILE A 365 -15.95 -0.05 1.52
CA ILE A 365 -15.14 -0.51 2.67
C ILE A 365 -13.72 0.07 2.63
N PHE A 366 -13.17 0.26 1.42
CA PHE A 366 -11.78 0.65 1.18
C PHE A 366 -11.65 2.10 0.67
N SER A 367 -12.57 2.99 1.06
CA SER A 367 -12.53 4.38 0.65
C SER A 367 -11.45 5.17 1.39
N THR A 368 -10.95 6.24 0.74
CA THR A 368 -10.03 7.20 1.36
C THR A 368 -10.62 7.86 2.60
N ASP A 369 -11.93 8.15 2.58
CA ASP A 369 -12.63 8.79 3.72
C ASP A 369 -12.69 7.88 4.95
N ARG A 370 -12.96 6.57 4.75
CA ARG A 370 -12.92 5.60 5.87
C ARG A 370 -11.51 5.45 6.42
N PHE A 371 -10.51 5.44 5.55
CA PHE A 371 -9.12 5.40 5.99
C PHE A 371 -8.77 6.64 6.84
N MET A 372 -9.02 7.85 6.31
CA MET A 372 -8.73 9.10 7.02
C MET A 372 -9.49 9.20 8.36
N THR A 373 -10.76 8.82 8.37
CA THR A 373 -11.55 8.77 9.61
C THR A 373 -10.94 7.80 10.62
N GLY A 374 -10.52 6.61 10.18
CA GLY A 374 -9.85 5.63 11.02
C GLY A 374 -8.54 6.14 11.63
N ILE A 375 -7.70 6.81 10.83
CA ILE A 375 -6.44 7.42 11.28
C ILE A 375 -6.71 8.55 12.28
N ARG A 376 -7.61 9.49 11.97
CA ARG A 376 -7.99 10.60 12.86
C ARG A 376 -8.48 10.09 14.22
N GLN A 377 -9.31 9.04 14.21
CA GLN A 377 -9.83 8.46 15.45
C GLN A 377 -8.71 7.85 16.32
N VAL A 378 -7.76 7.15 15.71
CA VAL A 378 -6.64 6.56 16.46
C VAL A 378 -5.74 7.65 17.06
N VAL A 379 -5.43 8.69 16.30
CA VAL A 379 -4.63 9.82 16.77
C VAL A 379 -5.36 10.60 17.87
N LYS A 380 -6.66 10.84 17.72
CA LYS A 380 -7.50 11.46 18.75
C LYS A 380 -7.49 10.67 20.06
N ASN A 381 -7.71 9.35 19.98
CA ASN A 381 -7.71 8.48 21.16
C ASN A 381 -6.33 8.48 21.86
N TYR A 382 -5.21 8.54 21.09
CA TYR A 382 -3.88 8.68 21.66
C TYR A 382 -3.79 9.93 22.53
N PHE A 383 -4.18 11.10 22.03
CA PHE A 383 -4.12 12.33 22.77
C PHE A 383 -5.07 12.34 24.00
N GLU A 384 -6.28 11.81 23.86
CA GLU A 384 -7.23 11.67 24.99
C GLU A 384 -6.65 10.80 26.12
N GLN A 385 -5.95 9.72 25.77
CA GLN A 385 -5.36 8.80 26.74
C GLN A 385 -4.11 9.38 27.43
N TYR A 386 -3.23 10.04 26.67
CA TYR A 386 -1.92 10.46 27.17
C TYR A 386 -1.87 11.90 27.65
N ASP A 387 -2.78 12.80 27.22
CA ASP A 387 -2.95 14.12 27.85
C ASP A 387 -3.58 13.99 29.25
N ALA A 388 -4.53 13.08 29.44
CA ALA A 388 -5.13 12.82 30.74
C ALA A 388 -4.14 12.28 31.80
N SER A 389 -3.04 11.64 31.36
CA SER A 389 -2.01 11.12 32.27
C SER A 389 -1.00 12.17 32.75
N VAL A 390 -1.02 13.38 32.18
CA VAL A 390 -0.16 14.53 32.59
C VAL A 390 -0.88 15.40 33.62
N ILE A 391 -2.19 15.23 33.82
CA ILE A 391 -3.03 16.02 34.74
C ILE A 391 -3.18 15.34 36.12
N ASN A 392 -2.74 14.10 36.26
CA ASN A 392 -2.68 13.35 37.53
C ASN A 392 -1.22 13.11 37.97
#